data_fee1db35f749129d611e6189558d37dc
#
_entry.id   fee1db35f749129d611e6189558d37dc
#
_cell.length_a   1.000
_cell.length_b   1.000
_cell.length_c   1.000
_cell.angle_alpha   90.00
_cell.angle_beta   90.00
_cell.angle_gamma   90.00
#
_symmetry.space_group_name_H-M   'P 1'
#
loop_
_entity.id
_entity.type
_entity.pdbx_description
1 polymer ?
#
loop_
_entity_poly.entity_id
_entity_poly.type
_entity_poly.pdbx_seq_one_letter_code
_entity_poly.pdbx_strand_id
1 'polypeptide(L)'
;DGIINIKQGCHPLLDRKKVVPINVSLGKDFSMLIVTGPNTGGKTVSLKTVGLLSLMGQAGLHIPAFQGSSIVSIVQQAHRDSLVLLDELCGGTDPIEGAALAISILSDLHGRGIKTMATTHYSELKMFALSTDDIENASCEFNVETLSPTYRLMIGIPGKSNAFAISEKLG
;
A
#
# COMPACT_ATOMS: atom_id res chain seq x y z
N ASP A 1 8.77 17.74 8.07
CA ASP A 1 8.32 17.77 6.67
C ASP A 1 7.28 16.68 6.28
N GLY A 2 6.95 15.75 7.12
CA GLY A 2 5.81 14.84 6.94
C GLY A 2 5.81 13.94 5.67
N ILE A 3 6.95 13.73 5.03
CA ILE A 3 7.05 12.95 3.78
C ILE A 3 7.69 11.59 4.07
N ILE A 4 7.06 10.53 3.58
CA ILE A 4 7.66 9.20 3.49
C ILE A 4 8.17 9.03 2.06
N ASN A 5 9.46 8.80 1.91
CA ASN A 5 10.09 8.52 0.63
C ASN A 5 11.06 7.35 0.79
N ILE A 6 10.62 6.18 0.39
CA ILE A 6 11.40 4.95 0.46
C ILE A 6 11.82 4.57 -0.97
N LYS A 7 13.13 4.52 -1.21
CA LYS A 7 13.73 4.10 -2.48
C LYS A 7 14.38 2.74 -2.30
N GLN A 8 13.98 1.77 -3.11
CA GLN A 8 14.50 0.40 -3.08
C GLN A 8 14.49 -0.20 -1.66
N GLY A 9 13.40 0.05 -0.92
CA GLY A 9 13.23 -0.46 0.44
C GLY A 9 13.02 -1.96 0.45
N CYS A 10 13.79 -2.68 1.25
CA CYS A 10 13.69 -4.11 1.43
C CYS A 10 13.11 -4.46 2.81
N HIS A 11 12.24 -5.45 2.86
CA HIS A 11 11.74 -5.95 4.15
C HIS A 11 12.90 -6.61 4.92
N PRO A 12 13.26 -6.13 6.13
CA PRO A 12 14.49 -6.54 6.82
C PRO A 12 14.51 -8.01 7.25
N LEU A 13 13.34 -8.64 7.39
CA LEU A 13 13.21 -10.04 7.81
C LEU A 13 13.12 -11.02 6.62
N LEU A 14 13.17 -10.53 5.38
CA LEU A 14 13.19 -11.39 4.21
C LEU A 14 14.62 -11.65 3.73
N ASP A 15 14.80 -12.79 3.06
CA ASP A 15 16.08 -13.15 2.46
C ASP A 15 16.51 -12.08 1.44
N ARG A 16 17.67 -11.48 1.67
CA ARG A 16 18.23 -10.40 0.83
C ARG A 16 18.43 -10.80 -0.63
N LYS A 17 18.55 -12.09 -0.92
CA LYS A 17 18.73 -12.60 -2.30
C LYS A 17 17.40 -12.76 -3.04
N LYS A 18 16.28 -12.77 -2.31
CA LYS A 18 14.94 -13.04 -2.84
C LYS A 18 13.99 -11.88 -2.69
N VAL A 19 14.28 -10.94 -1.76
CA VAL A 19 13.42 -9.79 -1.52
C VAL A 19 13.37 -8.89 -2.74
N VAL A 20 12.16 -8.50 -3.13
CA VAL A 20 11.95 -7.51 -4.19
C VAL A 20 11.84 -6.14 -3.52
N PRO A 21 12.72 -5.18 -3.86
CA PRO A 21 12.67 -3.85 -3.30
C PRO A 21 11.44 -3.08 -3.75
N ILE A 22 10.87 -2.26 -2.85
CA ILE A 22 9.74 -1.39 -3.16
C ILE A 22 10.16 0.08 -3.18
N ASN A 23 9.48 0.87 -4.01
CA ASN A 23 9.57 2.32 -4.01
C ASN A 23 8.21 2.88 -3.57
N VAL A 24 8.21 3.72 -2.55
CA VAL A 24 6.98 4.35 -2.03
C VAL A 24 7.27 5.82 -1.73
N SER A 25 6.44 6.71 -2.27
CA SER A 25 6.40 8.12 -1.90
C SER A 25 5.01 8.44 -1.38
N LEU A 26 4.91 9.08 -0.21
CA LEU A 26 3.64 9.45 0.42
C LEU A 26 3.80 10.78 1.17
N GLY A 27 2.85 11.68 1.00
CA GLY A 27 2.85 13.00 1.63
C GLY A 27 3.56 14.09 0.83
N LYS A 28 3.96 13.82 -0.42
CA LYS A 28 4.48 14.83 -1.35
C LYS A 28 3.47 15.14 -2.45
N ASP A 29 3.19 14.19 -3.32
CA ASP A 29 2.30 14.36 -4.46
C ASP A 29 0.87 13.87 -4.15
N PHE A 30 0.73 13.03 -3.16
CA PHE A 30 -0.54 12.54 -2.61
C PHE A 30 -0.36 12.15 -1.13
N SER A 31 -1.43 12.24 -0.34
CA SER A 31 -1.44 11.88 1.09
C SER A 31 -1.95 10.46 1.35
N MET A 32 -2.62 9.86 0.38
CA MET A 32 -3.21 8.53 0.52
C MET A 32 -2.84 7.60 -0.64
N LEU A 33 -2.49 6.35 -0.32
CA LEU A 33 -2.18 5.30 -1.28
C LEU A 33 -3.09 4.09 -1.05
N ILE A 34 -3.90 3.74 -2.04
CA ILE A 34 -4.81 2.59 -2.00
C ILE A 34 -4.25 1.48 -2.88
N VAL A 35 -3.77 0.41 -2.27
CA VAL A 35 -3.18 -0.75 -2.96
C VAL A 35 -4.24 -1.80 -3.21
N THR A 36 -4.58 -2.00 -4.46
CA THR A 36 -5.63 -2.94 -4.89
C THR A 36 -5.03 -4.16 -5.59
N GLY A 37 -5.82 -5.21 -5.74
CA GLY A 37 -5.42 -6.44 -6.43
C GLY A 37 -5.57 -7.69 -5.56
N PRO A 38 -5.17 -8.88 -6.07
CA PRO A 38 -5.27 -10.14 -5.35
C PRO A 38 -4.30 -10.20 -4.15
N ASN A 39 -4.68 -10.94 -3.10
CA ASN A 39 -3.88 -11.07 -1.88
C ASN A 39 -2.52 -11.73 -2.11
N THR A 40 -2.42 -12.57 -3.12
CA THR A 40 -1.17 -13.25 -3.53
C THR A 40 -0.12 -12.31 -4.11
N GLY A 41 -0.48 -11.06 -4.46
CA GLY A 41 0.41 -10.11 -5.14
C GLY A 41 1.48 -9.45 -4.27
N GLY A 42 1.43 -9.60 -2.95
CA GLY A 42 2.40 -8.98 -2.03
C GLY A 42 1.94 -7.64 -1.42
N LYS A 43 0.64 -7.29 -1.50
CA LYS A 43 0.07 -6.07 -0.90
C LYS A 43 0.41 -5.92 0.58
N THR A 44 0.11 -6.95 1.38
CA THR A 44 0.41 -7.00 2.81
C THR A 44 1.90 -6.87 3.11
N VAL A 45 2.76 -7.50 2.28
CA VAL A 45 4.21 -7.41 2.45
C VAL A 45 4.68 -5.98 2.19
N SER A 46 4.17 -5.32 1.15
CA SER A 46 4.49 -3.93 0.85
C SER A 46 4.07 -2.99 1.98
N LEU A 47 2.85 -3.14 2.49
CA LEU A 47 2.33 -2.37 3.62
C LEU A 47 3.18 -2.58 4.89
N LYS A 48 3.49 -3.84 5.23
CA LYS A 48 4.34 -4.18 6.38
C LYS A 48 5.75 -3.64 6.22
N THR A 49 6.30 -3.64 5.00
CA THR A 49 7.62 -3.08 4.71
C THR A 49 7.65 -1.59 5.02
N VAL A 50 6.67 -0.82 4.53
CA VAL A 50 6.56 0.62 4.81
C VAL A 50 6.45 0.87 6.31
N GLY A 51 5.58 0.15 7.01
CA GLY A 51 5.39 0.30 8.45
C GLY A 51 6.67 -0.02 9.24
N LEU A 52 7.31 -1.15 8.94
CA LEU A 52 8.50 -1.58 9.67
C LEU A 52 9.70 -0.66 9.43
N LEU A 53 9.93 -0.22 8.18
CA LEU A 53 10.98 0.75 7.88
C LEU A 53 10.71 2.10 8.56
N SER A 54 9.44 2.51 8.65
CA SER A 54 9.05 3.73 9.38
C SER A 54 9.37 3.62 10.86
N LEU A 55 9.02 2.50 11.51
CA LEU A 55 9.34 2.26 12.91
C LEU A 55 10.86 2.18 13.17
N MET A 56 11.61 1.51 12.29
CA MET A 56 13.06 1.43 12.38
C MET A 56 13.71 2.81 12.31
N GLY A 57 13.30 3.64 11.34
CA GLY A 57 13.83 5.00 11.19
C GLY A 57 13.53 5.89 12.39
N GLN A 58 12.34 5.77 12.99
CA GLN A 58 11.97 6.49 14.21
C GLN A 58 12.79 6.04 15.44
N ALA A 59 13.10 4.74 15.51
CA ALA A 59 13.97 4.19 16.53
C ALA A 59 15.46 4.53 16.32
N GLY A 60 15.80 5.33 15.28
CA GLY A 60 17.17 5.69 14.95
C GLY A 60 17.98 4.54 14.33
N LEU A 61 17.33 3.49 13.86
CA LEU A 61 17.97 2.35 13.21
C LEU A 61 18.21 2.64 11.72
N HIS A 62 19.27 2.06 11.17
CA HIS A 62 19.49 2.07 9.73
C HIS A 62 18.44 1.22 9.03
N ILE A 63 17.77 1.79 8.02
CA ILE A 63 16.79 1.09 7.20
C ILE A 63 17.45 0.48 5.96
N PRO A 64 17.06 -0.74 5.54
CA PRO A 64 17.54 -1.37 4.32
C PRO A 64 16.88 -0.74 3.08
N ALA A 65 17.25 0.49 2.77
CA ALA A 65 16.77 1.26 1.64
C ALA A 65 17.91 2.10 1.02
N PHE A 66 17.70 2.60 -0.20
CA PHE A 66 18.70 3.42 -0.90
C PHE A 66 18.92 4.78 -0.19
N GLN A 67 20.11 5.33 -0.36
CA GLN A 67 20.48 6.65 0.15
C GLN A 67 19.50 7.73 -0.33
N GLY A 68 19.09 8.64 0.57
CA GLY A 68 18.10 9.67 0.30
C GLY A 68 16.66 9.21 0.51
N SER A 69 16.43 8.04 1.14
CA SER A 69 15.12 7.69 1.72
C SER A 69 14.85 8.52 2.98
N SER A 70 13.61 8.94 3.19
CA SER A 70 13.15 9.69 4.36
C SER A 70 11.89 9.09 4.96
N ILE A 71 11.74 9.16 6.27
CA ILE A 71 10.63 8.60 7.03
C ILE A 71 10.16 9.62 8.06
N VAL A 72 8.84 9.67 8.27
CA VAL A 72 8.19 10.55 9.24
C VAL A 72 8.24 9.96 10.64
N SER A 73 8.39 10.83 11.66
CA SER A 73 8.17 10.47 13.05
C SER A 73 6.69 10.29 13.34
N ILE A 74 6.27 9.12 13.87
CA ILE A 74 4.89 8.85 14.30
C ILE A 74 4.78 9.21 15.78
N VAL A 75 3.97 10.18 16.12
CA VAL A 75 3.60 10.51 17.50
C VAL A 75 2.14 10.15 17.75
N GLN A 76 1.87 9.71 18.95
CA GLN A 76 0.61 9.16 19.48
C GLN A 76 -0.66 9.93 19.04
N GLN A 77 -1.68 9.17 18.57
CA GLN A 77 -2.98 9.57 18.01
C GLN A 77 -2.90 10.07 16.56
N ALA A 78 -3.77 9.51 15.69
CA ALA A 78 -3.76 9.81 14.27
C ALA A 78 -4.06 11.30 14.01
N HIS A 79 -3.06 12.04 13.57
CA HIS A 79 -3.12 13.43 13.13
C HIS A 79 -2.27 13.61 11.87
N ARG A 80 -2.16 14.83 11.34
CA ARG A 80 -1.46 15.12 10.06
C ARG A 80 -0.04 14.56 9.94
N ASP A 81 0.64 14.35 11.06
CA ASP A 81 2.00 13.78 11.08
C ASP A 81 2.01 12.25 11.27
N SER A 82 0.83 11.62 11.36
CA SER A 82 0.69 10.18 11.51
C SER A 82 0.72 9.47 10.16
N LEU A 83 1.15 8.22 10.19
CA LEU A 83 0.95 7.24 9.12
C LEU A 83 -0.02 6.18 9.59
N VAL A 84 -1.15 6.05 8.91
CA VAL A 84 -2.15 4.99 9.13
C VAL A 84 -1.97 3.90 8.10
N LEU A 85 -1.84 2.66 8.56
CA LEU A 85 -1.70 1.47 7.72
C LEU A 85 -2.89 0.55 7.95
N LEU A 86 -3.68 0.29 6.91
CA LEU A 86 -4.89 -0.51 6.97
C LEU A 86 -4.73 -1.72 6.04
N ASP A 87 -4.62 -2.92 6.62
CA ASP A 87 -4.50 -4.14 5.84
C ASP A 87 -5.88 -4.80 5.68
N GLU A 88 -6.24 -5.15 4.43
CA GLU A 88 -7.52 -5.75 4.06
C GLU A 88 -8.74 -4.98 4.62
N LEU A 89 -8.72 -3.66 4.41
CA LEU A 89 -9.71 -2.74 4.98
C LEU A 89 -11.15 -3.22 4.74
N CYS A 90 -11.89 -3.43 5.84
CA CYS A 90 -13.26 -3.92 5.89
C CYS A 90 -13.48 -5.30 5.23
N GLY A 91 -12.42 -6.12 5.08
CA GLY A 91 -12.55 -7.50 4.63
C GLY A 91 -13.36 -8.35 5.61
N GLY A 92 -14.14 -9.31 5.08
CA GLY A 92 -14.90 -10.28 5.90
C GLY A 92 -16.35 -9.90 6.23
N THR A 93 -16.88 -8.82 5.65
CA THR A 93 -18.31 -8.47 5.69
C THR A 93 -18.92 -8.52 4.29
N ASP A 94 -20.21 -8.18 4.17
CA ASP A 94 -20.86 -8.01 2.87
C ASP A 94 -20.06 -7.05 1.99
N PRO A 95 -19.79 -7.39 0.72
CA PRO A 95 -18.92 -6.57 -0.15
C PRO A 95 -19.40 -5.13 -0.33
N ILE A 96 -20.71 -4.90 -0.43
CA ILE A 96 -21.28 -3.57 -0.65
C ILE A 96 -21.16 -2.74 0.64
N GLU A 97 -21.50 -3.32 1.78
CA GLU A 97 -21.38 -2.66 3.08
C GLU A 97 -19.91 -2.41 3.44
N GLY A 98 -19.05 -3.40 3.18
CA GLY A 98 -17.61 -3.29 3.41
C GLY A 98 -16.96 -2.19 2.59
N ALA A 99 -17.31 -2.07 1.31
CA ALA A 99 -16.82 -1.01 0.45
C ALA A 99 -17.30 0.38 0.91
N ALA A 100 -18.58 0.50 1.27
CA ALA A 100 -19.14 1.77 1.76
C ALA A 100 -18.48 2.21 3.09
N LEU A 101 -18.28 1.29 4.02
CA LEU A 101 -17.58 1.56 5.28
C LEU A 101 -16.12 1.94 5.05
N ALA A 102 -15.42 1.24 4.16
CA ALA A 102 -14.04 1.54 3.80
C ALA A 102 -13.89 2.95 3.20
N ILE A 103 -14.78 3.33 2.27
CA ILE A 103 -14.80 4.68 1.69
C ILE A 103 -15.05 5.72 2.79
N SER A 104 -15.97 5.47 3.72
CA SER A 104 -16.28 6.39 4.81
C SER A 104 -15.05 6.61 5.73
N ILE A 105 -14.37 5.54 6.11
CA ILE A 105 -13.14 5.60 6.93
C ILE A 105 -12.03 6.37 6.19
N LEU A 106 -11.79 6.05 4.92
CA LEU A 106 -10.75 6.69 4.12
C LEU A 106 -11.07 8.18 3.88
N SER A 107 -12.34 8.52 3.68
CA SER A 107 -12.77 9.92 3.53
C SER A 107 -12.54 10.73 4.79
N ASP A 108 -12.81 10.17 5.99
CA ASP A 108 -12.50 10.84 7.27
C ASP A 108 -10.99 11.07 7.43
N LEU A 109 -10.18 10.04 7.21
CA LEU A 109 -8.72 10.14 7.30
C LEU A 109 -8.16 11.16 6.30
N HIS A 110 -8.66 11.15 5.06
CA HIS A 110 -8.28 12.10 4.02
C HIS A 110 -8.67 13.53 4.39
N GLY A 111 -9.93 13.74 4.82
CA GLY A 111 -10.42 15.06 5.26
C GLY A 111 -9.63 15.65 6.43
N ARG A 112 -9.00 14.81 7.23
CA ARG A 112 -8.10 15.20 8.33
C ARG A 112 -6.65 15.37 7.89
N GLY A 113 -6.31 15.11 6.64
CA GLY A 113 -4.96 15.20 6.08
C GLY A 113 -3.99 14.16 6.66
N ILE A 114 -4.51 12.98 7.03
CA ILE A 114 -3.71 11.89 7.62
C ILE A 114 -3.12 11.04 6.51
N LYS A 115 -1.80 10.85 6.52
CA LYS A 115 -1.13 9.96 5.57
C LYS A 115 -1.58 8.52 5.78
N THR A 116 -2.11 7.93 4.73
CA THR A 116 -2.73 6.60 4.82
C THR A 116 -2.25 5.70 3.69
N MET A 117 -1.92 4.47 4.02
CA MET A 117 -1.75 3.40 3.05
C MET A 117 -2.71 2.27 3.41
N ALA A 118 -3.61 1.92 2.49
CA ALA A 118 -4.61 0.88 2.68
C ALA A 118 -4.47 -0.22 1.63
N THR A 119 -4.68 -1.46 2.02
CA THR A 119 -4.85 -2.58 1.08
C THR A 119 -6.30 -3.01 1.05
N THR A 120 -6.79 -3.37 -0.12
CA THR A 120 -8.16 -3.84 -0.31
C THR A 120 -8.30 -4.69 -1.57
N HIS A 121 -9.41 -5.41 -1.65
CA HIS A 121 -9.84 -6.13 -2.85
C HIS A 121 -11.11 -5.52 -3.49
N TYR A 122 -11.70 -4.50 -2.86
CA TYR A 122 -12.92 -3.84 -3.37
C TYR A 122 -12.60 -2.97 -4.59
N SER A 123 -13.37 -3.17 -5.67
CA SER A 123 -13.24 -2.38 -6.91
C SER A 123 -13.71 -0.94 -6.75
N GLU A 124 -14.66 -0.70 -5.86
CA GLU A 124 -15.21 0.61 -5.53
C GLU A 124 -14.14 1.57 -5.01
N LEU A 125 -13.15 1.06 -4.27
CA LEU A 125 -12.04 1.86 -3.77
C LEU A 125 -11.07 2.30 -4.87
N LYS A 126 -11.00 1.57 -5.99
CA LYS A 126 -10.26 2.04 -7.18
C LYS A 126 -10.89 3.29 -7.77
N MET A 127 -12.23 3.27 -7.86
CA MET A 127 -12.99 4.42 -8.37
C MET A 127 -12.92 5.59 -7.41
N PHE A 128 -13.00 5.34 -6.10
CA PHE A 128 -12.82 6.36 -5.08
C PHE A 128 -11.46 7.06 -5.22
N ALA A 129 -10.37 6.30 -5.38
CA ALA A 129 -9.05 6.89 -5.58
C ALA A 129 -8.91 7.64 -6.90
N LEU A 130 -9.57 7.20 -7.98
CA LEU A 130 -9.56 7.90 -9.27
C LEU A 130 -10.38 9.19 -9.27
N SER A 131 -11.37 9.30 -8.40
CA SER A 131 -12.30 10.44 -8.32
C SER A 131 -11.99 11.44 -7.21
N THR A 132 -10.96 11.19 -6.42
CA THR A 132 -10.61 12.03 -5.26
C THR A 132 -9.17 12.52 -5.40
N ASP A 133 -8.99 13.83 -5.39
CA ASP A 133 -7.66 14.44 -5.43
C ASP A 133 -6.83 14.00 -4.21
N ASP A 134 -5.50 13.98 -4.37
CA ASP A 134 -4.56 13.63 -3.31
C ASP A 134 -4.65 12.16 -2.82
N ILE A 135 -5.38 11.31 -3.55
CA ILE A 135 -5.45 9.86 -3.33
C ILE A 135 -4.93 9.15 -4.58
N GLU A 136 -3.99 8.23 -4.39
CA GLU A 136 -3.39 7.50 -5.51
C GLU A 136 -3.69 6.00 -5.44
N ASN A 137 -3.91 5.41 -6.61
CA ASN A 137 -4.02 3.97 -6.75
C ASN A 137 -2.64 3.31 -6.82
N ALA A 138 -2.56 2.10 -6.31
CA ALA A 138 -1.43 1.23 -6.57
C ALA A 138 -1.87 -0.22 -6.72
N SER A 139 -1.00 -1.04 -7.27
CA SER A 139 -1.18 -2.49 -7.33
C SER A 139 0.14 -3.22 -7.19
N CYS A 140 0.07 -4.48 -6.80
CA CYS A 140 1.21 -5.37 -6.90
C CYS A 140 1.14 -6.13 -8.23
N GLU A 141 2.24 -6.07 -8.97
CA GLU A 141 2.35 -6.73 -10.28
C GLU A 141 2.25 -8.26 -10.13
N PHE A 142 1.53 -8.89 -11.03
CA PHE A 142 1.38 -10.34 -11.10
C PHE A 142 1.73 -10.82 -12.51
N ASN A 143 2.61 -11.82 -12.60
CA ASN A 143 2.99 -12.42 -13.86
C ASN A 143 1.99 -13.52 -14.23
N VAL A 144 1.18 -13.27 -15.27
CA VAL A 144 0.16 -14.21 -15.75
C VAL A 144 0.78 -15.41 -16.47
N GLU A 145 1.98 -15.25 -17.04
CA GLU A 145 2.67 -16.34 -17.74
C GLU A 145 3.18 -17.41 -16.76
N THR A 146 3.77 -16.97 -15.66
CA THR A 146 4.31 -17.86 -14.62
C THR A 146 3.33 -18.14 -13.50
N LEU A 147 2.15 -17.52 -13.51
CA LEU A 147 1.13 -17.56 -12.44
C LEU A 147 1.70 -17.22 -11.05
N SER A 148 2.63 -16.29 -11.02
CA SER A 148 3.32 -15.93 -9.77
C SER A 148 3.38 -14.43 -9.54
N PRO A 149 3.38 -13.99 -8.26
CA PRO A 149 3.57 -12.58 -7.93
C PRO A 149 5.01 -12.15 -8.24
N THR A 150 5.17 -10.95 -8.77
CA THR A 150 6.49 -10.33 -8.93
C THR A 150 6.90 -9.51 -7.70
N TYR A 151 5.96 -9.26 -6.79
CA TYR A 151 6.09 -8.41 -5.60
C TYR A 151 6.46 -6.94 -5.89
N ARG A 152 6.39 -6.50 -7.13
CA ARG A 152 6.63 -5.10 -7.50
C ARG A 152 5.39 -4.27 -7.21
N LEU A 153 5.57 -3.19 -6.45
CA LEU A 153 4.51 -2.20 -6.22
C LEU A 153 4.51 -1.17 -7.37
N MET A 154 3.35 -1.05 -8.02
CA MET A 154 3.11 -0.17 -9.15
C MET A 154 2.18 0.96 -8.71
N ILE A 155 2.72 2.15 -8.44
CA ILE A 155 1.95 3.34 -8.07
C ILE A 155 1.37 3.97 -9.34
N GLY A 156 0.16 4.53 -9.26
CA GLY A 156 -0.58 5.09 -10.39
C GLY A 156 -1.34 4.05 -11.21
N ILE A 157 -1.21 2.76 -10.90
CA ILE A 157 -1.85 1.68 -11.66
C ILE A 157 -2.77 0.88 -10.73
N PRO A 158 -4.11 0.99 -10.90
CA PRO A 158 -5.05 0.17 -10.15
C PRO A 158 -4.92 -1.32 -10.50
N GLY A 159 -5.07 -2.18 -9.51
CA GLY A 159 -4.98 -3.63 -9.69
C GLY A 159 -6.08 -4.18 -10.61
N LYS A 160 -5.71 -5.09 -11.49
CA LYS A 160 -6.66 -5.89 -12.28
C LYS A 160 -6.92 -7.22 -11.58
N SER A 161 -8.13 -7.75 -11.75
CA SER A 161 -8.41 -9.13 -11.37
C SER A 161 -7.77 -10.05 -12.43
N ASN A 162 -6.94 -10.96 -11.97
CA ASN A 162 -6.32 -11.96 -12.84
C ASN A 162 -7.05 -13.33 -12.77
N ALA A 163 -8.22 -13.38 -12.10
CA ALA A 163 -8.95 -14.62 -11.86
C ALA A 163 -9.30 -15.37 -13.16
N PHE A 164 -9.79 -14.65 -14.17
CA PHE A 164 -10.11 -15.27 -15.47
C PHE A 164 -8.86 -15.82 -16.18
N ALA A 165 -7.78 -15.02 -16.24
CA ALA A 165 -6.54 -15.47 -16.86
C ALA A 165 -5.91 -16.68 -16.13
N ILE A 166 -6.03 -16.71 -14.80
CA ILE A 166 -5.60 -17.84 -13.99
C ILE A 166 -6.47 -19.07 -14.25
N SER A 167 -7.81 -18.90 -14.28
CA SER A 167 -8.76 -19.97 -14.54
C SER A 167 -8.56 -20.58 -15.93
N GLU A 168 -8.45 -19.75 -16.96
CA GLU A 168 -8.24 -20.18 -18.35
C GLU A 168 -6.93 -20.98 -18.53
N LYS A 169 -5.91 -20.68 -17.74
CA LYS A 169 -4.61 -21.36 -17.81
C LYS A 169 -4.56 -22.66 -16.99
N LEU A 170 -5.43 -22.78 -16.02
CA LEU A 170 -5.54 -24.00 -15.18
C LEU A 170 -6.56 -25.00 -15.71
N GLY A 171 -7.36 -24.67 -16.72
CA GLY A 171 -8.40 -25.51 -17.35
C GLY A 171 -9.70 -25.36 -16.60
#